data_d2659e6bb6f5f469d39c22ec3092e19c
#
_entry.id   d2659e6bb6f5f469d39c22ec3092e19c
#
_cell.length_a   1.000
_cell.length_b   1.000
_cell.length_c   1.000
_cell.angle_alpha   90.00
_cell.angle_beta   90.00
_cell.angle_gamma   90.00
#
_symmetry.space_group_name_H-M   'P 1'
#
loop_
_entity.id
_entity.type
_entity.pdbx_description
1 polymer ?
#
loop_
_entity_poly.entity_id
_entity_poly.type
_entity_poly.pdbx_seq_one_letter_code
_entity_poly.pdbx_strand_id
1 'polypeptide(L)'
;QDLSYPIPAIAARAARKEDPFEVWGTGKQGRDFVHIDDVLDLTLLAMDKISDGTAINIGMGKLTSFLEIIELFTSFAGYTPTIKPLLDKPVGVHSRYCDMSWVEEHLGWKARISTEEGMRRVYDAAVARVKAGE
;
A
#
# COMPACT_ATOMS: atom_id res chain seq x y z
N GLN A 1 -6.09 10.01 -17.09
CA GLN A 1 -6.42 9.13 -15.97
C GLN A 1 -5.69 9.57 -14.73
N ASP A 2 -6.44 9.71 -13.67
CA ASP A 2 -5.91 10.27 -12.43
C ASP A 2 -5.05 9.23 -11.69
N LEU A 3 -3.77 9.16 -12.03
CA LEU A 3 -2.74 8.42 -11.29
C LEU A 3 -2.35 9.17 -10.00
N SER A 4 -3.31 9.88 -9.39
CA SER A 4 -3.08 10.72 -8.19
C SER A 4 -2.72 9.90 -6.96
N TYR A 5 -3.03 8.60 -6.95
CA TYR A 5 -2.71 7.71 -5.84
C TYR A 5 -1.41 6.95 -6.08
N PRO A 6 -0.48 6.94 -5.11
CA PRO A 6 0.87 6.38 -5.30
C PRO A 6 0.87 4.91 -5.72
N ILE A 7 0.07 4.05 -5.07
CA ILE A 7 0.14 2.60 -5.29
C ILE A 7 -0.27 2.20 -6.70
N PRO A 8 -1.44 2.62 -7.24
CA PRO A 8 -1.79 2.35 -8.63
C PRO A 8 -0.79 2.92 -9.64
N ALA A 9 -0.26 4.12 -9.37
CA ALA A 9 0.74 4.75 -10.23
C ALA A 9 2.04 3.94 -10.30
N ILE A 10 2.57 3.51 -9.15
CA ILE A 10 3.78 2.69 -9.07
C ILE A 10 3.55 1.33 -9.76
N ALA A 11 2.40 0.69 -9.54
CA ALA A 11 2.05 -0.58 -10.18
C ALA A 11 2.01 -0.46 -11.72
N ALA A 12 1.37 0.60 -12.25
CA ALA A 12 1.30 0.84 -13.70
C ALA A 12 2.68 1.11 -14.31
N ARG A 13 3.54 1.87 -13.64
CA ARG A 13 4.92 2.14 -14.07
C ARG A 13 5.76 0.87 -14.06
N ALA A 14 5.63 0.02 -13.03
CA ALA A 14 6.28 -1.28 -12.98
C ALA A 14 5.78 -2.23 -14.09
N ALA A 15 4.46 -2.24 -14.38
CA ALA A 15 3.91 -3.02 -15.48
C ALA A 15 4.44 -2.60 -16.86
N ARG A 16 4.77 -1.30 -17.03
CA ARG A 16 5.44 -0.77 -18.25
C ARG A 16 6.95 -0.97 -18.25
N LYS A 17 7.52 -1.56 -17.20
CA LYS A 17 8.97 -1.76 -16.99
C LYS A 17 9.78 -0.47 -17.12
N GLU A 18 9.31 0.58 -16.46
CA GLU A 18 9.96 1.90 -16.48
C GLU A 18 11.36 1.85 -15.87
N ASP A 19 12.36 2.38 -16.60
CA ASP A 19 13.74 2.49 -16.17
C ASP A 19 14.37 3.78 -16.76
N PRO A 20 14.93 4.70 -15.98
CA PRO A 20 15.00 4.68 -14.51
C PRO A 20 13.64 4.84 -13.83
N PHE A 21 13.49 4.23 -12.65
CA PHE A 21 12.30 4.36 -11.83
C PHE A 21 12.44 5.58 -10.91
N GLU A 22 11.79 6.67 -11.26
CA GLU A 22 11.81 7.90 -10.46
C GLU A 22 10.96 7.75 -9.20
N VAL A 23 11.51 8.17 -8.04
CA VAL A 23 10.83 8.17 -6.74
C VAL A 23 10.96 9.53 -6.07
N TRP A 24 9.85 10.07 -5.57
CA TRP A 24 9.86 11.35 -4.87
C TRP A 24 10.56 11.22 -3.52
N GLY A 25 11.50 12.16 -3.25
CA GLY A 25 12.38 12.09 -2.10
C GLY A 25 13.32 10.90 -2.19
N THR A 26 13.63 10.30 -1.05
CA THR A 26 14.47 9.10 -0.96
C THR A 26 13.71 7.79 -1.16
N GLY A 27 12.38 7.82 -1.17
CA GLY A 27 11.54 6.61 -1.18
C GLY A 27 11.47 5.87 0.15
N LYS A 28 12.19 6.33 1.19
CA LYS A 28 12.20 5.74 2.53
C LYS A 28 10.99 6.11 3.38
N GLN A 29 10.22 7.13 2.95
CA GLN A 29 8.95 7.46 3.59
C GLN A 29 8.00 6.26 3.47
N GLY A 30 7.28 5.96 4.57
CA GLY A 30 6.46 4.77 4.65
C GLY A 30 5.02 5.04 5.08
N ARG A 31 4.16 4.09 4.76
CA ARG A 31 2.73 4.06 5.12
C ARG A 31 2.34 2.68 5.59
N ASP A 32 1.18 2.62 6.21
CA ASP A 32 0.48 1.37 6.49
C ASP A 32 -0.46 1.08 5.31
N PHE A 33 -0.29 -0.07 4.68
CA PHE A 33 -1.09 -0.51 3.55
C PHE A 33 -1.92 -1.72 3.96
N VAL A 34 -3.21 -1.54 4.11
CA VAL A 34 -4.17 -2.58 4.44
C VAL A 34 -5.09 -2.85 3.25
N HIS A 35 -5.43 -4.11 3.00
CA HIS A 35 -6.36 -4.47 1.93
C HIS A 35 -7.79 -4.11 2.30
N ILE A 36 -8.59 -3.70 1.30
CA ILE A 36 -9.97 -3.25 1.53
C ILE A 36 -10.86 -4.35 2.16
N ASP A 37 -10.64 -5.62 1.83
CA ASP A 37 -11.42 -6.72 2.41
C ASP A 37 -11.17 -6.82 3.93
N ASP A 38 -9.94 -6.60 4.40
CA ASP A 38 -9.61 -6.55 5.82
C ASP A 38 -10.23 -5.30 6.49
N VAL A 39 -10.26 -4.16 5.79
CA VAL A 39 -10.95 -2.95 6.28
C VAL A 39 -12.43 -3.21 6.48
N LEU A 40 -13.08 -3.85 5.51
CA LEU A 40 -14.50 -4.20 5.61
C LEU A 40 -14.77 -5.21 6.72
N ASP A 41 -13.93 -6.23 6.84
CA ASP A 41 -14.04 -7.26 7.88
C ASP A 41 -13.99 -6.64 9.29
N LEU A 42 -12.97 -5.81 9.57
CA LEU A 42 -12.86 -5.12 10.86
C LEU A 42 -14.01 -4.12 11.07
N THR A 43 -14.44 -3.41 10.04
CA THR A 43 -15.55 -2.47 10.14
C THR A 43 -16.84 -3.17 10.58
N LEU A 44 -17.17 -4.30 9.94
CA LEU A 44 -18.36 -5.08 10.29
C LEU A 44 -18.26 -5.67 11.70
N LEU A 45 -17.08 -6.17 12.10
CA LEU A 45 -16.85 -6.65 13.45
C LEU A 45 -17.01 -5.53 14.48
N ALA A 46 -16.48 -4.34 14.20
CA ALA A 46 -16.60 -3.19 15.09
C ALA A 46 -18.06 -2.74 15.25
N MET A 47 -18.85 -2.75 14.17
CA MET A 47 -20.28 -2.43 14.24
C MET A 47 -21.06 -3.39 15.15
N ASP A 48 -20.64 -4.66 15.22
CA ASP A 48 -21.26 -5.67 16.10
C ASP A 48 -20.79 -5.56 17.57
N LYS A 49 -19.54 -5.17 17.80
CA LYS A 49 -18.89 -5.26 19.12
C LYS A 49 -18.76 -3.92 19.87
N ILE A 50 -18.77 -2.79 19.17
CA ILE A 50 -18.56 -1.47 19.76
C ILE A 50 -19.88 -0.70 19.74
N SER A 51 -20.42 -0.42 20.94
CA SER A 51 -21.69 0.30 21.09
C SER A 51 -21.57 1.63 21.85
N ASP A 52 -20.38 1.93 22.37
CA ASP A 52 -20.10 3.09 23.24
C ASP A 52 -19.43 4.27 22.52
N GLY A 53 -19.21 4.15 21.19
CA GLY A 53 -18.54 5.19 20.40
C GLY A 53 -17.01 5.17 20.49
N THR A 54 -16.40 4.10 21.03
CA THR A 54 -14.95 3.92 21.03
C THR A 54 -14.39 3.99 19.61
N ALA A 55 -13.43 4.89 19.39
CA ALA A 55 -12.73 4.99 18.11
C ALA A 55 -11.63 3.91 18.01
N ILE A 56 -11.50 3.31 16.83
CA ILE A 56 -10.45 2.32 16.54
C ILE A 56 -9.64 2.69 15.31
N ASN A 57 -8.41 2.24 15.27
CA ASN A 57 -7.59 2.26 14.05
C ASN A 57 -7.88 1.02 13.18
N ILE A 58 -7.76 1.20 11.86
CA ILE A 58 -7.81 0.09 10.89
C ILE A 58 -6.55 0.12 10.05
N GLY A 59 -5.71 -0.88 10.16
CA GLY A 59 -4.45 -1.01 9.42
C GLY A 59 -3.82 -2.39 9.56
N MET A 60 -2.63 -2.53 9.00
CA MET A 60 -1.78 -3.72 9.19
C MET A 60 -0.97 -3.66 10.48
N GLY A 61 -0.81 -2.46 11.06
CA GLY A 61 0.15 -2.21 12.13
C GLY A 61 1.61 -2.29 11.67
N LYS A 62 1.86 -2.15 10.36
CA LYS A 62 3.18 -2.30 9.75
C LYS A 62 3.53 -1.13 8.85
N LEU A 63 4.71 -0.54 9.08
CA LEU A 63 5.27 0.47 8.19
C LEU A 63 5.91 -0.22 6.97
N THR A 64 5.51 0.20 5.77
CA THR A 64 6.12 -0.23 4.52
C THR A 64 6.56 1.00 3.72
N SER A 65 7.81 1.06 3.31
CA SER A 65 8.35 2.17 2.52
C SER A 65 7.94 2.11 1.05
N PHE A 66 7.98 3.25 0.37
CA PHE A 66 7.73 3.26 -1.08
C PHE A 66 8.80 2.51 -1.87
N LEU A 67 10.05 2.45 -1.39
CA LEU A 67 11.08 1.61 -2.01
C LEU A 67 10.71 0.13 -1.94
N GLU A 68 10.28 -0.38 -0.77
CA GLU A 68 9.81 -1.77 -0.64
C GLU A 68 8.63 -2.06 -1.58
N ILE A 69 7.71 -1.11 -1.76
CA ILE A 69 6.59 -1.26 -2.70
C ILE A 69 7.09 -1.29 -4.16
N ILE A 70 8.05 -0.44 -4.52
CA ILE A 70 8.63 -0.44 -5.86
C ILE A 70 9.35 -1.77 -6.12
N GLU A 71 10.18 -2.23 -5.19
CA GLU A 71 10.87 -3.52 -5.27
C GLU A 71 9.88 -4.68 -5.46
N LEU A 72 8.79 -4.66 -4.72
CA LEU A 72 7.76 -5.69 -4.82
C LEU A 72 7.11 -5.70 -6.22
N PHE A 73 6.66 -4.55 -6.72
CA PHE A 73 6.03 -4.47 -8.04
C PHE A 73 7.00 -4.78 -9.17
N THR A 74 8.24 -4.34 -9.09
CA THR A 74 9.25 -4.63 -10.13
C THR A 74 9.66 -6.10 -10.12
N SER A 75 9.66 -6.76 -8.96
CA SER A 75 9.84 -8.21 -8.86
C SER A 75 8.70 -8.97 -9.55
N PHE A 76 7.45 -8.53 -9.38
CA PHE A 76 6.30 -9.10 -10.10
C PHE A 76 6.41 -8.91 -11.61
N ALA A 77 6.98 -7.79 -12.04
CA ALA A 77 7.23 -7.49 -13.47
C ALA A 77 8.46 -8.21 -14.04
N GLY A 78 9.25 -8.85 -13.20
CA GLY A 78 10.45 -9.61 -13.61
C GLY A 78 11.59 -8.71 -14.12
N TYR A 79 11.85 -7.55 -13.45
CA TYR A 79 12.98 -6.68 -13.78
C TYR A 79 13.47 -5.90 -12.55
N THR A 80 14.69 -5.36 -12.66
CA THR A 80 15.32 -4.53 -11.61
C THR A 80 15.70 -3.19 -12.22
N PRO A 81 14.94 -2.11 -11.96
CA PRO A 81 15.24 -0.79 -12.49
C PRO A 81 16.34 -0.08 -11.72
N THR A 82 16.92 0.94 -12.35
CA THR A 82 17.73 1.95 -11.66
C THR A 82 16.80 2.88 -10.89
N ILE A 83 16.93 2.95 -9.57
CA ILE A 83 16.15 3.89 -8.74
C ILE A 83 16.74 5.29 -8.85
N LYS A 84 15.90 6.27 -9.23
CA LYS A 84 16.29 7.68 -9.35
C LYS A 84 15.52 8.54 -8.34
N PRO A 85 16.14 8.92 -7.18
CA PRO A 85 15.52 9.79 -6.20
C PRO A 85 15.34 11.21 -6.74
N LEU A 86 14.16 11.79 -6.55
CA LEU A 86 13.85 13.19 -6.86
C LEU A 86 13.74 13.97 -5.53
N LEU A 87 14.88 14.45 -5.03
CA LEU A 87 15.00 15.05 -3.70
C LEU A 87 14.32 16.41 -3.56
N ASP A 88 14.02 17.07 -4.67
CA ASP A 88 13.31 18.35 -4.76
C ASP A 88 11.78 18.20 -4.67
N LYS A 89 11.27 16.98 -4.77
CA LYS A 89 9.83 16.72 -4.74
C LYS A 89 9.30 16.56 -3.30
N PRO A 90 8.07 17.02 -3.04
CA PRO A 90 7.47 16.91 -1.72
C PRO A 90 7.19 15.45 -1.34
N VAL A 91 7.55 15.07 -0.12
CA VAL A 91 7.37 13.69 0.38
C VAL A 91 6.27 13.56 1.43
N GLY A 92 5.75 14.68 1.94
CA GLY A 92 4.77 14.71 3.00
C GLY A 92 5.31 14.15 4.33
N VAL A 93 4.45 13.51 5.11
CA VAL A 93 4.82 12.89 6.39
C VAL A 93 5.78 11.72 6.14
N HIS A 94 6.89 11.67 6.87
CA HIS A 94 7.92 10.63 6.69
C HIS A 94 7.39 9.22 7.00
N SER A 95 6.71 9.05 8.12
CA SER A 95 6.20 7.75 8.54
C SER A 95 4.82 7.88 9.18
N ARG A 96 3.90 7.01 8.77
CA ARG A 96 2.57 6.90 9.38
C ARG A 96 2.09 5.46 9.28
N TYR A 97 1.76 4.85 10.41
CA TYR A 97 1.16 3.53 10.50
C TYR A 97 0.24 3.46 11.73
N CYS A 98 -0.65 2.47 11.75
CA CYS A 98 -1.62 2.29 12.82
C CYS A 98 -1.03 1.53 14.01
N ASP A 99 -1.38 1.95 15.22
CA ASP A 99 -1.30 1.09 16.40
C ASP A 99 -2.55 0.22 16.45
N MET A 100 -2.36 -1.08 16.31
CA MET A 100 -3.44 -2.07 16.28
C MET A 100 -3.60 -2.83 17.61
N SER A 101 -2.82 -2.47 18.64
CA SER A 101 -2.79 -3.20 19.93
C SER A 101 -4.15 -3.29 20.59
N TRP A 102 -4.91 -2.19 20.63
CA TRP A 102 -6.26 -2.19 21.20
C TRP A 102 -7.22 -3.13 20.47
N VAL A 103 -7.18 -3.11 19.14
CA VAL A 103 -8.03 -3.96 18.30
C VAL A 103 -7.68 -5.43 18.49
N GLU A 104 -6.39 -5.77 18.52
CA GLU A 104 -5.94 -7.13 18.77
C GLU A 104 -6.38 -7.63 20.17
N GLU A 105 -6.21 -6.80 21.20
CA GLU A 105 -6.53 -7.14 22.60
C GLU A 105 -8.04 -7.29 22.82
N HIS A 106 -8.86 -6.35 22.30
CA HIS A 106 -10.29 -6.27 22.63
C HIS A 106 -11.18 -6.98 21.63
N LEU A 107 -10.79 -7.03 20.35
CA LEU A 107 -11.57 -7.65 19.29
C LEU A 107 -10.95 -8.96 18.76
N GLY A 108 -9.71 -9.28 19.14
CA GLY A 108 -8.99 -10.47 18.67
C GLY A 108 -8.77 -10.48 17.16
N TRP A 109 -8.78 -9.30 16.52
CA TRP A 109 -8.70 -9.18 15.06
C TRP A 109 -7.30 -8.81 14.61
N LYS A 110 -6.88 -9.41 13.49
CA LYS A 110 -5.67 -9.05 12.73
C LYS A 110 -5.97 -9.10 11.25
N ALA A 111 -5.31 -8.24 10.48
CA ALA A 111 -5.39 -8.30 9.02
C ALA A 111 -4.89 -9.66 8.51
N ARG A 112 -5.62 -10.24 7.56
CA ARG A 112 -5.37 -11.59 7.02
C ARG A 112 -4.68 -11.57 5.67
N ILE A 113 -4.88 -10.51 4.89
CA ILE A 113 -4.28 -10.37 3.56
C ILE A 113 -2.93 -9.70 3.71
N SER A 114 -1.85 -10.41 3.40
CA SER A 114 -0.49 -9.85 3.47
C SER A 114 -0.31 -8.67 2.51
N THR A 115 0.65 -7.79 2.81
CA THR A 115 1.03 -6.68 1.90
C THR A 115 1.38 -7.22 0.51
N GLU A 116 2.13 -8.32 0.43
CA GLU A 116 2.51 -8.95 -0.84
C GLU A 116 1.30 -9.42 -1.63
N GLU A 117 0.36 -10.13 -1.00
CA GLU A 117 -0.86 -10.60 -1.65
C GLU A 117 -1.74 -9.45 -2.12
N GLY A 118 -1.96 -8.43 -1.28
CA GLY A 118 -2.73 -7.24 -1.64
C GLY A 118 -2.10 -6.48 -2.79
N MET A 119 -0.79 -6.27 -2.77
CA MET A 119 -0.05 -5.61 -3.86
C MET A 119 -0.04 -6.44 -5.14
N ARG A 120 -0.02 -7.77 -5.05
CA ARG A 120 -0.14 -8.64 -6.23
C ARG A 120 -1.47 -8.43 -6.95
N ARG A 121 -2.56 -8.36 -6.22
CA ARG A 121 -3.89 -8.08 -6.80
C ARG A 121 -3.93 -6.71 -7.50
N VAL A 122 -3.31 -5.68 -6.91
CA VAL A 122 -3.19 -4.34 -7.53
C VAL A 122 -2.35 -4.40 -8.80
N TYR A 123 -1.22 -5.12 -8.77
CA TYR A 123 -0.35 -5.27 -9.92
C TYR A 123 -1.06 -5.97 -11.10
N ASP A 124 -1.75 -7.06 -10.84
CA ASP A 124 -2.49 -7.81 -11.86
C ASP A 124 -3.57 -6.93 -12.53
N ALA A 125 -4.28 -6.11 -11.74
CA ALA A 125 -5.22 -5.11 -12.25
C ALA A 125 -4.51 -4.02 -13.09
N ALA A 126 -3.33 -3.55 -12.67
CA ALA A 126 -2.56 -2.57 -13.43
C ALA A 126 -2.06 -3.14 -14.78
N VAL A 127 -1.60 -4.40 -14.79
CA VAL A 127 -1.20 -5.09 -16.02
C VAL A 127 -2.38 -5.20 -17.01
N ALA A 128 -3.58 -5.54 -16.52
CA ALA A 128 -4.77 -5.63 -17.36
C ALA A 128 -5.08 -4.28 -18.03
N ARG A 129 -5.01 -3.17 -17.27
CA ARG A 129 -5.23 -1.80 -17.79
C ARG A 129 -4.17 -1.39 -18.80
N VAL A 130 -2.89 -1.60 -18.47
CA VAL A 130 -1.78 -1.27 -19.40
C VAL A 130 -1.92 -2.03 -20.74
N LYS A 131 -2.33 -3.30 -20.71
CA LYS A 131 -2.63 -4.07 -21.92
C LYS A 131 -3.82 -3.55 -22.70
N ALA A 132 -4.82 -2.98 -22.03
CA ALA A 132 -5.99 -2.35 -22.66
C ALA A 132 -5.67 -0.94 -23.24
N GLY A 133 -4.45 -0.41 -23.09
CA GLY A 133 -4.04 0.90 -23.59
C GLY A 133 -4.39 2.08 -22.68
N GLU A 134 -4.67 1.82 -21.40
CA GLU A 134 -4.94 2.83 -20.39
C GLU A 134 -3.72 3.29 -19.58
#